data_e7845dd840c8e7b45fee1f39e8a5fd27
#
_entry.id   e7845dd840c8e7b45fee1f39e8a5fd27
#
_cell.length_a   1.000
_cell.length_b   1.000
_cell.length_c   1.000
_cell.angle_alpha   90.00
_cell.angle_beta   90.00
_cell.angle_gamma   90.00
#
_symmetry.space_group_name_H-M   'P 1'
#
loop_
_entity.id
_entity.type
_entity.pdbx_description
1 polymer ?
#
loop_
_entity_poly.entity_id
_entity_poly.type
_entity_poly.pdbx_seq_one_letter_code
_entity_poly.pdbx_strand_id
1 'polypeptide(L)'
;MIIGVFLRYIKTYQGINYIPLTNGDSFCGLVGNNGVGKSSILESLDCFFNNRSWNYNITTKKSGLDSTNPYIVPVFLIKRSLLDGEAKIKAELLSSVIWNIQEKDIANANKPKFRNLLEQINNIKQNINISNYFLLPIVINYKGKPDLSIFNCKLVKDALVPDHSEQDTTSLSPEQLKELQVLVDKVRESIQYIYIPREIDPENFTQLETQEIQVLMGETLTEILEKKVTSRQIKEINKNLNDFIDNLSNELKTYSYRTLTERQQNLKKSDLYNLIIEAFFRIRKLHKKQGEQWLEIKALSSGEKQKAIIDIAFNLLKHNNKSGKNLIIAVDEPESSLHMSACFDQFSALYEISRTSMQLLFASHWYGFLPVIEKGYVTIISKQETDHRFDLFNLEKYREEIKQKVINSKGNLPFDIRLKSINDLVQSIVLAQLVKVLIIG
;
A
#
# COMPACT_ATOMS: atom_id res chain seq x y z
N MET A 1 7.73 -5.29 -5.78
CA MET A 1 7.45 -5.12 -4.32
C MET A 1 7.92 -3.77 -3.82
N ILE A 2 7.44 -3.35 -2.66
CA ILE A 2 7.87 -2.12 -1.99
C ILE A 2 8.86 -2.52 -0.90
N ILE A 3 10.10 -2.01 -0.97
CA ILE A 3 11.13 -2.33 0.03
C ILE A 3 11.09 -1.39 1.23
N GLY A 4 10.52 -0.21 1.07
CA GLY A 4 10.34 0.79 2.11
C GLY A 4 9.50 1.96 1.63
N VAL A 5 9.16 2.87 2.52
CA VAL A 5 8.40 4.07 2.20
C VAL A 5 8.92 5.28 2.96
N PHE A 6 9.05 6.42 2.27
CA PHE A 6 9.26 7.70 2.93
C PHE A 6 7.90 8.38 3.14
N LEU A 7 7.70 8.87 4.35
CA LEU A 7 6.56 9.70 4.70
C LEU A 7 7.03 11.03 5.27
N ARG A 8 6.44 12.11 4.79
CA ARG A 8 6.69 13.45 5.30
C ARG A 8 5.37 14.15 5.62
N TYR A 9 5.19 14.54 6.88
CA TYR A 9 4.02 15.23 7.41
C TYR A 9 2.68 14.54 7.13
N ILE A 10 2.67 13.21 7.21
CA ILE A 10 1.47 12.38 7.08
C ILE A 10 1.07 11.83 8.45
N LYS A 11 -0.16 12.05 8.87
CA LYS A 11 -0.74 11.58 10.15
C LYS A 11 0.21 11.81 11.34
N THR A 12 0.74 10.75 11.95
CA THR A 12 1.64 10.81 13.11
C THR A 12 3.09 11.17 12.74
N TYR A 13 3.45 11.04 11.46
CA TYR A 13 4.82 11.26 10.99
C TYR A 13 5.11 12.74 10.76
N GLN A 14 6.07 13.27 11.51
CA GLN A 14 6.55 14.63 11.39
C GLN A 14 7.92 14.64 10.69
N GLY A 15 8.14 15.60 9.78
CA GLY A 15 9.37 15.64 8.98
C GLY A 15 9.53 14.41 8.08
N ILE A 16 10.76 14.10 7.69
CA ILE A 16 11.10 12.97 6.82
C ILE A 16 11.30 11.71 7.66
N ASN A 17 10.59 10.64 7.32
CA ASN A 17 10.73 9.34 7.94
C ASN A 17 10.88 8.28 6.86
N TYR A 18 11.91 7.45 6.93
CA TYR A 18 12.06 6.26 6.09
C TYR A 18 11.69 5.02 6.90
N ILE A 19 10.71 4.30 6.42
CA ILE A 19 10.20 3.06 7.02
C ILE A 19 10.64 1.90 6.13
N PRO A 20 11.63 1.08 6.53
CA PRO A 20 12.00 -0.12 5.80
C PRO A 20 10.92 -1.19 5.95
N LEU A 21 10.64 -1.96 4.90
CA LEU A 21 9.62 -3.02 4.91
C LEU A 21 10.21 -4.41 4.68
N THR A 22 11.15 -4.55 3.73
CA THR A 22 11.75 -5.85 3.37
C THR A 22 13.06 -5.70 2.61
N ASN A 23 13.93 -6.69 2.70
CA ASN A 23 15.11 -6.82 1.86
C ASN A 23 14.91 -7.79 0.69
N GLY A 24 13.64 -8.13 0.35
CA GLY A 24 13.32 -8.94 -0.81
C GLY A 24 12.26 -10.03 -0.60
N ASP A 25 11.82 -10.28 0.64
CA ASP A 25 10.73 -11.21 0.92
C ASP A 25 9.35 -10.56 0.78
N SER A 26 8.36 -11.39 0.48
CA SER A 26 6.99 -10.95 0.22
C SER A 26 6.14 -10.77 1.48
N PHE A 27 6.48 -11.41 2.60
CA PHE A 27 5.77 -11.27 3.87
C PHE A 27 6.41 -10.17 4.71
N CYS A 28 5.66 -9.09 4.98
CA CYS A 28 6.18 -7.88 5.62
C CYS A 28 5.25 -7.39 6.73
N GLY A 29 5.74 -7.35 7.96
CA GLY A 29 5.00 -6.88 9.11
C GLY A 29 5.46 -5.52 9.62
N LEU A 30 4.49 -4.73 10.09
CA LEU A 30 4.70 -3.50 10.85
C LEU A 30 4.21 -3.75 12.28
N VAL A 31 5.10 -3.79 13.24
CA VAL A 31 4.74 -4.08 14.63
C VAL A 31 5.15 -2.97 15.59
N GLY A 32 4.46 -2.87 16.70
CA GLY A 32 4.72 -1.85 17.71
C GLY A 32 3.47 -1.53 18.52
N ASN A 33 3.59 -0.64 19.48
CA ASN A 33 2.49 -0.23 20.34
C ASN A 33 1.36 0.47 19.56
N ASN A 34 0.18 0.59 20.16
CA ASN A 34 -0.92 1.34 19.57
C ASN A 34 -0.54 2.82 19.44
N GLY A 35 -0.97 3.46 18.34
CA GLY A 35 -0.73 4.88 18.10
C GLY A 35 0.66 5.25 17.57
N VAL A 36 1.57 4.28 17.34
CA VAL A 36 2.91 4.57 16.78
C VAL A 36 2.89 4.81 15.26
N GLY A 37 1.75 4.66 14.59
CA GLY A 37 1.62 5.00 13.16
C GLY A 37 1.68 3.81 12.19
N LYS A 38 1.55 2.56 12.64
CA LYS A 38 1.52 1.37 11.78
C LYS A 38 0.50 1.47 10.64
N SER A 39 -0.77 1.67 11.00
CA SER A 39 -1.88 1.82 10.05
C SER A 39 -1.68 3.01 9.11
N SER A 40 -1.05 4.08 9.59
CA SER A 40 -0.76 5.27 8.78
C SER A 40 0.14 4.97 7.59
N ILE A 41 1.03 3.96 7.69
CA ILE A 41 1.89 3.53 6.58
C ILE A 41 1.05 2.84 5.51
N LEU A 42 0.20 1.88 5.91
CA LEU A 42 -0.66 1.14 4.98
C LEU A 42 -1.65 2.07 4.27
N GLU A 43 -2.28 2.99 5.02
CA GLU A 43 -3.17 3.99 4.46
C GLU A 43 -2.44 4.99 3.54
N SER A 44 -1.19 5.34 3.83
CA SER A 44 -0.40 6.19 2.94
C SER A 44 -0.13 5.52 1.59
N LEU A 45 0.11 4.22 1.60
CA LEU A 45 0.23 3.43 0.37
C LEU A 45 -1.11 3.36 -0.37
N ASP A 46 -2.24 3.24 0.34
CA ASP A 46 -3.58 3.31 -0.25
C ASP A 46 -3.85 4.68 -0.90
N CYS A 47 -3.43 5.77 -0.26
CA CYS A 47 -3.47 7.11 -0.87
C CYS A 47 -2.62 7.18 -2.15
N PHE A 48 -1.45 6.55 -2.16
CA PHE A 48 -0.57 6.52 -3.32
C PHE A 48 -1.19 5.75 -4.50
N PHE A 49 -1.70 4.54 -4.27
CA PHE A 49 -2.21 3.66 -5.34
C PHE A 49 -3.63 4.01 -5.76
N ASN A 50 -4.52 4.25 -4.80
CA ASN A 50 -5.97 4.33 -5.01
C ASN A 50 -6.51 5.77 -4.94
N ASN A 51 -5.61 6.78 -4.96
CA ASN A 51 -5.97 8.21 -4.95
C ASN A 51 -6.90 8.61 -3.79
N ARG A 52 -6.74 7.99 -2.62
CA ARG A 52 -7.50 8.38 -1.43
C ARG A 52 -7.10 9.76 -0.92
N SER A 53 -7.97 10.38 -0.15
CA SER A 53 -7.69 11.66 0.49
C SER A 53 -6.58 11.53 1.54
N TRP A 54 -5.62 12.47 1.52
CA TRP A 54 -4.50 12.46 2.44
C TRP A 54 -4.89 12.98 3.83
N ASN A 55 -4.50 12.27 4.86
CA ASN A 55 -4.62 12.73 6.24
C ASN A 55 -3.30 13.33 6.72
N TYR A 56 -3.22 14.66 6.70
CA TYR A 56 -2.00 15.39 7.01
C TYR A 56 -1.70 15.43 8.52
N ASN A 57 -0.40 15.59 8.84
CA ASN A 57 0.07 15.82 10.20
C ASN A 57 -0.50 17.15 10.76
N ILE A 58 -0.61 17.23 12.08
CA ILE A 58 -1.11 18.42 12.76
C ILE A 58 -0.28 19.67 12.48
N THR A 59 1.03 19.52 12.28
CA THR A 59 1.93 20.61 11.89
C THR A 59 1.52 21.19 10.53
N THR A 60 1.23 20.35 9.56
CA THR A 60 0.73 20.78 8.24
C THR A 60 -0.62 21.47 8.34
N LYS A 61 -1.53 20.96 9.18
CA LYS A 61 -2.83 21.60 9.42
C LYS A 61 -2.71 22.99 10.02
N LYS A 62 -1.64 23.26 10.77
CA LYS A 62 -1.36 24.58 11.39
C LYS A 62 -0.55 25.52 10.49
N SER A 63 0.47 25.00 9.83
CA SER A 63 1.47 25.79 9.07
C SER A 63 1.19 25.88 7.57
N GLY A 64 0.26 25.07 7.06
CA GLY A 64 -0.09 25.01 5.63
C GLY A 64 0.70 23.98 4.84
N LEU A 65 0.14 23.62 3.67
CA LEU A 65 0.68 22.58 2.78
C LEU A 65 1.98 23.01 2.10
N ASP A 66 2.04 24.25 1.62
CA ASP A 66 3.21 24.75 0.89
C ASP A 66 4.45 24.86 1.79
N SER A 67 4.28 25.21 3.07
CA SER A 67 5.40 25.34 4.02
C SER A 67 5.96 23.98 4.46
N THR A 68 5.12 22.97 4.59
CA THR A 68 5.52 21.64 5.06
C THR A 68 5.85 20.67 3.93
N ASN A 69 5.30 20.89 2.74
CA ASN A 69 5.46 20.07 1.54
C ASN A 69 5.33 18.57 1.82
N PRO A 70 4.12 18.08 2.18
CA PRO A 70 3.90 16.66 2.47
C PRO A 70 4.09 15.79 1.24
N TYR A 71 4.68 14.59 1.43
CA TYR A 71 4.81 13.60 0.36
C TYR A 71 4.77 12.15 0.86
N ILE A 72 4.46 11.26 -0.07
CA ILE A 72 4.49 9.79 0.08
C ILE A 72 5.40 9.24 -1.00
N VAL A 73 6.39 8.43 -0.61
CA VAL A 73 7.38 7.88 -1.53
C VAL A 73 7.59 6.40 -1.27
N PRO A 74 6.82 5.52 -1.89
CA PRO A 74 7.16 4.12 -1.94
C PRO A 74 8.49 3.91 -2.69
N VAL A 75 9.35 3.08 -2.15
CA VAL A 75 10.60 2.66 -2.79
C VAL A 75 10.38 1.26 -3.35
N PHE A 76 10.28 1.19 -4.66
CA PHE A 76 9.97 -0.04 -5.37
C PHE A 76 11.21 -0.83 -5.77
N LEU A 77 11.14 -2.15 -5.62
CA LEU A 77 12.01 -3.12 -6.27
C LEU A 77 11.17 -3.85 -7.33
N ILE A 78 11.33 -3.47 -8.60
CA ILE A 78 10.49 -3.92 -9.71
C ILE A 78 11.34 -4.73 -10.70
N LYS A 79 10.83 -5.89 -11.14
CA LYS A 79 11.48 -6.64 -12.23
C LYS A 79 11.49 -5.80 -13.52
N ARG A 80 12.62 -5.78 -14.21
CA ARG A 80 12.78 -5.01 -15.47
C ARG A 80 11.78 -5.38 -16.55
N SER A 81 11.27 -6.61 -16.53
CA SER A 81 10.23 -7.11 -17.45
C SER A 81 8.84 -6.52 -17.22
N LEU A 82 8.62 -5.82 -16.10
CA LEU A 82 7.30 -5.24 -15.76
C LEU A 82 7.07 -3.89 -16.45
N LEU A 83 8.13 -3.21 -16.86
CA LEU A 83 8.08 -1.91 -17.51
C LEU A 83 8.54 -2.01 -18.95
N ASP A 84 7.92 -1.21 -19.83
CA ASP A 84 8.20 -1.12 -21.26
C ASP A 84 8.23 0.34 -21.73
N GLY A 85 8.61 0.58 -22.99
CA GLY A 85 8.57 1.89 -23.62
C GLY A 85 9.34 2.98 -22.87
N GLU A 86 8.81 4.19 -22.88
CA GLU A 86 9.39 5.38 -22.22
C GLU A 86 9.55 5.20 -20.72
N ALA A 87 8.56 4.57 -20.06
CA ALA A 87 8.63 4.30 -18.62
C ALA A 87 9.85 3.46 -18.24
N LYS A 88 10.22 2.47 -19.07
CA LYS A 88 11.41 1.65 -18.86
C LYS A 88 12.70 2.46 -18.97
N ILE A 89 12.81 3.34 -19.97
CA ILE A 89 13.98 4.20 -20.16
C ILE A 89 14.18 5.12 -18.95
N LYS A 90 13.11 5.76 -18.48
CA LYS A 90 13.16 6.63 -17.29
C LYS A 90 13.47 5.83 -16.02
N ALA A 91 12.93 4.62 -15.91
CA ALA A 91 13.22 3.71 -14.81
C ALA A 91 14.72 3.30 -14.79
N GLU A 92 15.34 3.06 -15.94
CA GLU A 92 16.78 2.73 -16.03
C GLU A 92 17.65 3.88 -15.55
N LEU A 93 17.36 5.11 -16.01
CA LEU A 93 18.10 6.30 -15.60
C LEU A 93 17.99 6.53 -14.08
N LEU A 94 16.77 6.58 -13.55
CA LEU A 94 16.53 6.79 -12.12
C LEU A 94 17.16 5.66 -11.28
N SER A 95 16.95 4.42 -11.66
CA SER A 95 17.44 3.25 -10.93
C SER A 95 18.98 3.18 -10.91
N SER A 96 19.65 3.57 -12.00
CA SER A 96 21.11 3.59 -12.05
C SER A 96 21.72 4.53 -10.99
N VAL A 97 21.09 5.67 -10.78
CA VAL A 97 21.50 6.64 -9.75
C VAL A 97 21.20 6.09 -8.35
N ILE A 98 20.00 5.58 -8.14
CA ILE A 98 19.56 5.13 -6.80
C ILE A 98 20.34 3.88 -6.33
N TRP A 99 20.65 2.94 -7.21
CA TRP A 99 21.51 1.82 -6.85
C TRP A 99 22.92 2.24 -6.39
N ASN A 100 23.41 3.39 -6.85
CA ASN A 100 24.76 3.87 -6.56
C ASN A 100 24.80 5.02 -5.55
N ILE A 101 23.66 5.38 -4.96
CA ILE A 101 23.58 6.46 -3.96
C ILE A 101 24.46 6.17 -2.75
N GLN A 102 25.18 7.17 -2.28
CA GLN A 102 26.07 7.12 -1.11
C GLN A 102 25.69 8.20 -0.10
N GLU A 103 26.22 8.09 1.11
CA GLU A 103 25.97 9.05 2.18
C GLU A 103 26.36 10.49 1.81
N LYS A 104 27.43 10.66 0.99
CA LYS A 104 27.87 11.97 0.49
C LYS A 104 26.85 12.67 -0.41
N ASP A 105 25.96 11.91 -1.05
CA ASP A 105 24.93 12.42 -1.98
C ASP A 105 23.69 12.90 -1.24
N ILE A 106 23.64 12.71 0.08
CA ILE A 106 22.52 13.08 0.93
C ILE A 106 22.88 14.33 1.73
N ALA A 107 21.95 15.32 1.77
CA ALA A 107 22.13 16.51 2.58
C ALA A 107 22.38 16.15 4.06
N ASN A 108 23.34 16.83 4.70
CA ASN A 108 23.78 16.51 6.07
C ASN A 108 22.63 16.40 7.07
N ALA A 109 21.63 17.28 6.99
CA ALA A 109 20.46 17.27 7.88
C ALA A 109 19.61 16.00 7.72
N ASN A 110 19.66 15.33 6.59
CA ASN A 110 18.84 14.16 6.26
C ASN A 110 19.60 12.82 6.41
N LYS A 111 20.93 12.84 6.54
CA LYS A 111 21.74 11.61 6.63
C LYS A 111 21.22 10.58 7.65
N PRO A 112 20.87 10.96 8.90
CA PRO A 112 20.35 10.01 9.87
C PRO A 112 19.05 9.33 9.41
N LYS A 113 18.20 10.03 8.66
CA LYS A 113 16.91 9.53 8.17
C LYS A 113 17.05 8.55 6.98
N PHE A 114 18.17 8.63 6.25
CA PHE A 114 18.46 7.78 5.08
C PHE A 114 19.33 6.55 5.41
N ARG A 115 19.87 6.46 6.61
CA ARG A 115 20.76 5.38 7.01
C ARG A 115 20.17 4.00 6.77
N ASN A 116 18.91 3.78 7.18
CA ASN A 116 18.20 2.52 6.99
C ASN A 116 18.05 2.18 5.48
N LEU A 117 17.83 3.18 4.62
CA LEU A 117 17.76 2.96 3.17
C LEU A 117 19.12 2.49 2.61
N LEU A 118 20.21 3.14 2.99
CA LEU A 118 21.55 2.79 2.51
C LEU A 118 21.96 1.39 2.97
N GLU A 119 21.71 1.05 4.22
CA GLU A 119 21.94 -0.30 4.77
C GLU A 119 21.09 -1.34 4.01
N GLN A 120 19.83 -1.02 3.72
CA GLN A 120 18.91 -1.90 3.01
C GLN A 120 19.33 -2.11 1.56
N ILE A 121 19.75 -1.07 0.84
CA ILE A 121 20.29 -1.18 -0.53
C ILE A 121 21.51 -2.11 -0.56
N ASN A 122 22.42 -1.97 0.41
CA ASN A 122 23.59 -2.84 0.51
C ASN A 122 23.22 -4.30 0.76
N ASN A 123 22.28 -4.55 1.67
CA ASN A 123 21.78 -5.90 1.95
C ASN A 123 21.10 -6.53 0.72
N ILE A 124 20.30 -5.75 0.00
CA ILE A 124 19.64 -6.23 -1.22
C ILE A 124 20.66 -6.57 -2.30
N LYS A 125 21.68 -5.72 -2.51
CA LYS A 125 22.75 -5.99 -3.47
C LYS A 125 23.51 -7.31 -3.22
N GLN A 126 23.62 -7.71 -1.95
CA GLN A 126 24.29 -8.96 -1.59
C GLN A 126 23.43 -10.20 -1.86
N ASN A 127 22.11 -10.06 -1.84
CA ASN A 127 21.17 -11.17 -1.82
C ASN A 127 20.46 -11.42 -3.17
N ILE A 128 20.42 -10.42 -4.07
CA ILE A 128 19.75 -10.54 -5.36
C ILE A 128 20.63 -10.07 -6.52
N ASN A 129 20.36 -10.60 -7.72
CA ASN A 129 20.96 -10.07 -8.94
C ASN A 129 20.25 -8.76 -9.34
N ILE A 130 20.91 -7.63 -9.02
CA ILE A 130 20.36 -6.28 -9.25
C ILE A 130 20.12 -5.97 -10.74
N SER A 131 20.82 -6.67 -11.67
CA SER A 131 20.62 -6.46 -13.11
C SER A 131 19.22 -6.85 -13.59
N ASN A 132 18.46 -7.62 -12.80
CA ASN A 132 17.09 -8.03 -13.11
C ASN A 132 16.04 -7.05 -12.56
N TYR A 133 16.45 -6.06 -11.77
CA TYR A 133 15.51 -5.20 -11.04
C TYR A 133 15.83 -3.72 -11.22
N PHE A 134 14.78 -2.91 -11.19
CA PHE A 134 14.83 -1.49 -10.95
C PHE A 134 14.62 -1.18 -9.46
N LEU A 135 15.36 -0.21 -8.96
CA LEU A 135 15.14 0.40 -7.65
C LEU A 135 14.60 1.81 -7.85
N LEU A 136 13.32 2.03 -7.55
CA LEU A 136 12.59 3.23 -7.92
C LEU A 136 11.88 3.86 -6.72
N PRO A 137 12.39 4.93 -6.15
CA PRO A 137 11.62 5.80 -5.26
C PRO A 137 10.68 6.67 -6.09
N ILE A 138 9.39 6.44 -5.99
CA ILE A 138 8.37 7.17 -6.72
C ILE A 138 7.72 8.21 -5.80
N VAL A 139 8.07 9.47 -6.00
CA VAL A 139 7.60 10.59 -5.18
C VAL A 139 6.28 11.13 -5.71
N ILE A 140 5.29 11.25 -4.83
CA ILE A 140 4.07 12.01 -5.10
C ILE A 140 3.91 13.03 -3.98
N ASN A 141 3.77 14.29 -4.36
CA ASN A 141 3.51 15.39 -3.44
C ASN A 141 2.00 15.54 -3.16
N TYR A 142 1.67 16.43 -2.24
CA TYR A 142 0.28 16.72 -1.84
C TYR A 142 -0.64 17.24 -2.96
N LYS A 143 -0.07 17.68 -4.10
CA LYS A 143 -0.83 18.05 -5.31
C LYS A 143 -1.09 16.85 -6.24
N GLY A 144 -0.71 15.64 -5.83
CA GLY A 144 -0.82 14.43 -6.64
C GLY A 144 0.15 14.38 -7.83
N LYS A 145 1.18 15.23 -7.83
CA LYS A 145 2.16 15.33 -8.91
C LYS A 145 3.46 14.66 -8.51
N PRO A 146 4.21 14.11 -9.47
CA PRO A 146 5.55 13.61 -9.23
C PRO A 146 6.47 14.73 -8.74
N ASP A 147 7.44 14.33 -7.92
CA ASP A 147 8.43 15.26 -7.36
C ASP A 147 9.78 14.51 -7.21
N LEU A 148 10.87 15.26 -7.05
CA LEU A 148 12.22 14.72 -6.80
C LEU A 148 12.80 15.18 -5.47
N SER A 149 12.04 15.90 -4.66
CA SER A 149 12.50 16.66 -3.50
C SER A 149 13.10 15.82 -2.35
N ILE A 150 12.99 14.49 -2.43
CA ILE A 150 13.47 13.58 -1.37
C ILE A 150 14.99 13.35 -1.43
N PHE A 151 15.58 13.37 -2.63
CA PHE A 151 17.00 13.23 -2.86
C PHE A 151 17.62 14.59 -3.19
N ASN A 152 18.95 14.64 -3.29
CA ASN A 152 19.57 15.80 -3.90
C ASN A 152 18.99 15.96 -5.33
N CYS A 153 18.15 16.98 -5.50
CA CYS A 153 17.45 17.23 -6.76
C CYS A 153 18.40 17.29 -7.96
N LYS A 154 19.63 17.79 -7.77
CA LYS A 154 20.66 17.84 -8.81
C LYS A 154 21.03 16.44 -9.31
N LEU A 155 21.29 15.49 -8.40
CA LEU A 155 21.71 14.13 -8.74
C LEU A 155 20.66 13.39 -9.58
N VAL A 156 19.39 13.50 -9.19
CA VAL A 156 18.29 12.82 -9.88
C VAL A 156 17.91 13.55 -11.16
N LYS A 157 18.02 14.88 -11.17
CA LYS A 157 17.80 15.71 -12.35
C LYS A 157 18.84 15.46 -13.43
N ASP A 158 20.11 15.37 -13.06
CA ASP A 158 21.21 15.05 -13.97
C ASP A 158 21.01 13.69 -14.63
N ALA A 159 20.46 12.70 -13.90
CA ALA A 159 20.15 11.39 -14.45
C ALA A 159 18.95 11.38 -15.40
N LEU A 160 17.92 12.19 -15.14
CA LEU A 160 16.69 12.23 -15.95
C LEU A 160 16.78 13.18 -17.15
N VAL A 161 17.63 14.19 -17.07
CA VAL A 161 17.75 15.26 -18.10
C VAL A 161 19.24 15.62 -18.27
N PRO A 162 20.01 14.82 -19.05
CA PRO A 162 21.46 15.01 -19.20
C PRO A 162 21.88 16.35 -19.79
N ASP A 163 21.04 17.01 -20.61
CA ASP A 163 21.38 18.19 -21.39
C ASP A 163 20.88 19.53 -20.81
N HIS A 164 20.65 19.62 -19.51
CA HIS A 164 20.20 20.90 -18.95
C HIS A 164 21.39 21.84 -18.64
N SER A 165 21.25 23.09 -19.06
CA SER A 165 22.16 24.16 -18.70
C SER A 165 22.22 24.38 -17.18
N GLU A 166 23.37 24.79 -16.67
CA GLU A 166 23.74 24.94 -15.24
C GLU A 166 22.86 25.88 -14.36
N GLN A 167 21.68 26.24 -14.82
CA GLN A 167 20.76 27.01 -13.98
C GLN A 167 20.22 26.16 -12.85
N ASP A 168 20.57 26.52 -11.65
CA ASP A 168 20.20 25.97 -10.34
C ASP A 168 18.68 26.08 -10.06
N THR A 169 17.86 25.43 -10.88
CA THR A 169 16.43 25.34 -10.61
C THR A 169 16.15 24.12 -9.73
N THR A 170 15.74 24.38 -8.51
CA THR A 170 15.33 23.35 -7.53
C THR A 170 14.02 22.64 -7.90
N SER A 171 13.37 23.02 -9.01
CA SER A 171 12.11 22.47 -9.49
C SER A 171 12.22 21.87 -10.88
N LEU A 172 11.47 20.80 -11.13
CA LEU A 172 11.33 20.24 -12.47
C LEU A 172 10.51 21.16 -13.37
N SER A 173 10.89 21.24 -14.66
CA SER A 173 10.07 21.91 -15.67
C SER A 173 8.74 21.17 -15.88
N PRO A 174 7.69 21.82 -16.44
CA PRO A 174 6.43 21.15 -16.76
C PRO A 174 6.59 19.94 -17.68
N GLU A 175 7.57 19.95 -18.59
CA GLU A 175 7.88 18.85 -19.50
C GLU A 175 8.52 17.68 -18.75
N GLN A 176 9.49 17.95 -17.88
CA GLN A 176 10.12 16.94 -17.02
C GLN A 176 9.11 16.28 -16.06
N LEU A 177 8.20 17.09 -15.51
CA LEU A 177 7.09 16.56 -14.68
C LEU A 177 6.18 15.63 -15.49
N LYS A 178 5.88 15.97 -16.75
CA LYS A 178 5.07 15.13 -17.64
C LYS A 178 5.74 13.80 -17.95
N GLU A 179 7.05 13.83 -18.23
CA GLU A 179 7.84 12.62 -18.48
C GLU A 179 7.91 11.71 -17.23
N LEU A 180 8.10 12.29 -16.06
CA LEU A 180 8.11 11.54 -14.81
C LEU A 180 6.73 10.99 -14.47
N GLN A 181 5.65 11.70 -14.84
CA GLN A 181 4.27 11.23 -14.68
C GLN A 181 4.02 9.94 -15.44
N VAL A 182 4.56 9.78 -16.65
CA VAL A 182 4.44 8.53 -17.43
C VAL A 182 5.00 7.33 -16.65
N LEU A 183 6.14 7.50 -15.97
CA LEU A 183 6.70 6.45 -15.10
C LEU A 183 5.80 6.15 -13.91
N VAL A 184 5.29 7.19 -13.23
CA VAL A 184 4.39 7.04 -12.07
C VAL A 184 3.12 6.29 -12.47
N ASP A 185 2.48 6.69 -13.55
CA ASP A 185 1.24 6.09 -14.03
C ASP A 185 1.47 4.63 -14.42
N LYS A 186 2.55 4.33 -15.15
CA LYS A 186 2.88 2.95 -15.53
C LYS A 186 3.14 2.06 -14.32
N VAL A 187 3.83 2.54 -13.29
CA VAL A 187 4.04 1.78 -12.05
C VAL A 187 2.73 1.53 -11.33
N ARG A 188 1.87 2.55 -11.22
CA ARG A 188 0.54 2.41 -10.61
C ARG A 188 -0.37 1.45 -11.36
N GLU A 189 -0.38 1.51 -12.69
CA GLU A 189 -1.16 0.59 -13.54
C GLU A 189 -0.64 -0.85 -13.46
N SER A 190 0.67 -1.02 -13.28
CA SER A 190 1.31 -2.33 -13.23
C SER A 190 1.17 -3.05 -11.90
N ILE A 191 0.83 -2.35 -10.83
CA ILE A 191 0.75 -2.88 -9.46
C ILE A 191 -0.61 -2.54 -8.87
N GLN A 192 -1.31 -3.57 -8.43
CA GLN A 192 -2.58 -3.43 -7.72
C GLN A 192 -2.33 -3.45 -6.21
N TYR A 193 -2.99 -2.55 -5.48
CA TYR A 193 -2.88 -2.45 -4.03
C TYR A 193 -4.27 -2.59 -3.39
N ILE A 194 -4.44 -3.62 -2.56
CA ILE A 194 -5.67 -3.87 -1.82
C ILE A 194 -5.40 -3.59 -0.35
N TYR A 195 -6.14 -2.63 0.23
CA TYR A 195 -6.08 -2.31 1.64
C TYR A 195 -7.30 -2.82 2.38
N ILE A 196 -7.08 -3.68 3.37
CA ILE A 196 -8.11 -4.23 4.25
C ILE A 196 -7.95 -3.56 5.62
N PRO A 197 -8.78 -2.55 5.96
CA PRO A 197 -8.67 -1.84 7.21
C PRO A 197 -9.15 -2.69 8.40
N ARG A 198 -8.75 -2.29 9.61
CA ARG A 198 -9.21 -2.89 10.86
C ARG A 198 -10.73 -2.83 11.02
N GLU A 199 -11.29 -1.64 10.78
CA GLU A 199 -12.74 -1.41 10.84
C GLU A 199 -13.28 -1.27 9.43
N ILE A 200 -14.19 -2.17 9.08
CA ILE A 200 -14.82 -2.21 7.76
C ILE A 200 -16.25 -1.69 7.92
N ASP A 201 -16.40 -0.40 7.67
CA ASP A 201 -17.71 0.23 7.59
C ASP A 201 -18.46 -0.18 6.30
N PRO A 202 -19.77 0.14 6.17
CA PRO A 202 -20.56 -0.26 5.00
C PRO A 202 -20.06 0.31 3.67
N GLU A 203 -19.44 1.50 3.67
CA GLU A 203 -18.91 2.14 2.46
C GLU A 203 -17.63 1.44 2.01
N ASN A 204 -16.68 1.24 2.92
CA ASN A 204 -15.44 0.51 2.67
C ASN A 204 -15.71 -0.95 2.25
N PHE A 205 -16.72 -1.60 2.87
CA PHE A 205 -17.10 -2.95 2.46
C PHE A 205 -17.64 -2.99 1.03
N THR A 206 -18.52 -2.06 0.67
CA THR A 206 -19.07 -1.97 -0.69
C THR A 206 -17.96 -1.77 -1.70
N GLN A 207 -16.97 -0.95 -1.40
CA GLN A 207 -15.83 -0.70 -2.27
C GLN A 207 -14.93 -1.93 -2.41
N LEU A 208 -14.59 -2.62 -1.32
CA LEU A 208 -13.87 -3.89 -1.36
C LEU A 208 -14.61 -4.92 -2.23
N GLU A 209 -15.93 -5.04 -2.09
CA GLU A 209 -16.77 -5.96 -2.86
C GLU A 209 -16.83 -5.59 -4.34
N THR A 210 -16.96 -4.31 -4.66
CA THR A 210 -17.20 -3.84 -6.04
C THR A 210 -15.94 -3.60 -6.85
N GLN A 211 -14.78 -3.41 -6.23
CA GLN A 211 -13.53 -3.09 -6.91
C GLN A 211 -12.42 -4.09 -6.61
N GLU A 212 -12.09 -4.28 -5.34
CA GLU A 212 -10.86 -4.97 -4.95
C GLU A 212 -10.99 -6.50 -5.01
N ILE A 213 -12.15 -7.06 -4.59
CA ILE A 213 -12.40 -8.51 -4.71
C ILE A 213 -12.45 -8.95 -6.18
N GLN A 214 -12.95 -8.10 -7.09
CA GLN A 214 -13.01 -8.43 -8.52
C GLN A 214 -11.64 -8.60 -9.15
N VAL A 215 -10.66 -7.82 -8.71
CA VAL A 215 -9.26 -7.97 -9.13
C VAL A 215 -8.73 -9.37 -8.80
N LEU A 216 -9.10 -9.91 -7.64
CA LEU A 216 -8.72 -11.25 -7.21
C LEU A 216 -9.39 -12.36 -8.05
N MET A 217 -10.53 -12.07 -8.67
CA MET A 217 -11.20 -13.01 -9.57
C MET A 217 -10.48 -13.17 -10.92
N GLY A 218 -9.54 -12.26 -11.27
CA GLY A 218 -8.75 -12.30 -12.50
C GLY A 218 -9.50 -11.85 -13.77
N GLU A 219 -10.80 -11.67 -13.71
CA GLU A 219 -11.61 -10.99 -14.72
C GLU A 219 -12.56 -10.05 -13.98
N THR A 220 -12.43 -8.76 -14.24
CA THR A 220 -13.27 -7.76 -13.62
C THR A 220 -14.62 -7.67 -14.33
N LEU A 221 -15.68 -7.32 -13.58
CA LEU A 221 -16.98 -7.03 -14.22
C LEU A 221 -16.86 -5.90 -15.24
N THR A 222 -15.92 -5.00 -15.06
CA THR A 222 -15.60 -3.95 -16.03
C THR A 222 -15.19 -4.54 -17.38
N GLU A 223 -14.28 -5.53 -17.40
CA GLU A 223 -13.86 -6.21 -18.65
C GLU A 223 -15.01 -6.95 -19.33
N ILE A 224 -15.89 -7.56 -18.53
CA ILE A 224 -17.11 -8.20 -19.06
C ILE A 224 -18.02 -7.16 -19.69
N LEU A 225 -18.21 -6.02 -19.04
CA LEU A 225 -19.04 -4.93 -19.57
C LEU A 225 -18.40 -4.28 -20.80
N GLU A 226 -17.08 -4.10 -20.84
CA GLU A 226 -16.36 -3.59 -22.02
C GLU A 226 -16.58 -4.43 -23.27
N LYS A 227 -16.63 -5.75 -23.14
CA LYS A 227 -16.92 -6.68 -24.22
C LYS A 227 -18.38 -6.63 -24.70
N LYS A 228 -19.31 -6.17 -23.84
CA LYS A 228 -20.76 -6.20 -24.09
C LYS A 228 -21.36 -4.82 -24.38
N VAL A 229 -20.85 -3.76 -23.79
CA VAL A 229 -21.37 -2.39 -23.96
C VAL A 229 -20.53 -1.63 -25.00
N THR A 230 -21.14 -1.33 -26.09
CA THR A 230 -20.49 -0.65 -27.25
C THR A 230 -20.47 0.87 -27.08
N SER A 231 -19.48 1.53 -27.69
CA SER A 231 -19.43 3.00 -27.76
C SER A 231 -20.65 3.62 -28.43
N ARG A 232 -21.32 2.89 -29.34
CA ARG A 232 -22.53 3.33 -30.01
C ARG A 232 -23.70 3.44 -29.02
N GLN A 233 -23.89 2.42 -28.16
CA GLN A 233 -24.95 2.42 -27.16
C GLN A 233 -24.79 3.58 -26.16
N ILE A 234 -23.54 3.88 -25.76
CA ILE A 234 -23.30 4.99 -24.84
C ILE A 234 -23.57 6.35 -25.49
N LYS A 235 -23.22 6.51 -26.77
CA LYS A 235 -23.55 7.73 -27.52
C LYS A 235 -25.05 7.92 -27.63
N GLU A 236 -25.79 6.84 -27.86
CA GLU A 236 -27.27 6.86 -27.97
C GLU A 236 -27.92 7.20 -26.62
N ILE A 237 -27.44 6.60 -25.52
CA ILE A 237 -27.89 6.94 -24.15
C ILE A 237 -27.63 8.43 -23.85
N ASN A 238 -26.43 8.92 -24.10
CA ASN A 238 -26.11 10.33 -23.87
C ASN A 238 -27.00 11.27 -24.71
N LYS A 239 -27.23 10.94 -25.98
CA LYS A 239 -28.12 11.72 -26.83
C LYS A 239 -29.51 11.81 -26.23
N ASN A 240 -30.11 10.66 -25.89
CA ASN A 240 -31.45 10.63 -25.33
C ASN A 240 -31.59 11.38 -24.00
N LEU A 241 -30.56 11.29 -23.14
CA LEU A 241 -30.53 12.03 -21.87
C LEU A 241 -30.39 13.54 -22.10
N ASN A 242 -29.54 13.97 -23.03
CA ASN A 242 -29.40 15.39 -23.36
C ASN A 242 -30.69 15.94 -23.99
N ASP A 243 -31.31 15.22 -24.93
CA ASP A 243 -32.59 15.58 -25.54
C ASP A 243 -33.70 15.74 -24.44
N PHE A 244 -33.69 14.86 -23.43
CA PHE A 244 -34.62 14.98 -22.30
C PHE A 244 -34.31 16.23 -21.44
N ILE A 245 -33.06 16.52 -21.13
CA ILE A 245 -32.66 17.72 -20.35
C ILE A 245 -32.99 19.00 -21.12
N ASP A 246 -32.81 19.04 -22.43
CA ASP A 246 -33.12 20.18 -23.25
C ASP A 246 -34.65 20.43 -23.28
N ASN A 247 -35.44 19.39 -23.42
CA ASN A 247 -36.90 19.49 -23.35
C ASN A 247 -37.36 19.99 -21.95
N LEU A 248 -36.83 19.42 -20.89
CA LEU A 248 -37.11 19.85 -19.51
C LEU A 248 -36.72 21.30 -19.26
N SER A 249 -35.56 21.73 -19.76
CA SER A 249 -35.10 23.12 -19.63
C SER A 249 -36.01 24.10 -20.37
N ASN A 250 -36.57 23.69 -21.53
CA ASN A 250 -37.52 24.51 -22.27
C ASN A 250 -38.86 24.64 -21.52
N GLU A 251 -39.33 23.62 -20.84
CA GLU A 251 -40.54 23.67 -20.00
C GLU A 251 -40.34 24.50 -18.73
N LEU A 252 -39.19 24.39 -18.08
CA LEU A 252 -38.88 25.07 -16.81
C LEU A 252 -38.54 26.55 -17.01
N LYS A 253 -38.32 27.04 -18.21
CA LYS A 253 -38.02 28.44 -18.65
C LYS A 253 -36.90 29.16 -17.87
N THR A 254 -37.02 29.24 -16.54
CA THR A 254 -36.06 29.92 -15.66
C THR A 254 -35.06 29.01 -14.97
N TYR A 255 -35.24 27.71 -15.03
CA TYR A 255 -34.38 26.71 -14.41
C TYR A 255 -33.81 25.75 -15.46
N SER A 256 -32.55 25.41 -15.35
CA SER A 256 -31.88 24.46 -16.24
C SER A 256 -30.85 23.65 -15.51
N TYR A 257 -30.73 22.38 -15.86
CA TYR A 257 -29.62 21.53 -15.40
C TYR A 257 -28.36 21.87 -16.20
N ARG A 258 -27.34 22.36 -15.50
CA ARG A 258 -26.06 22.71 -16.11
C ARG A 258 -24.91 21.95 -15.47
N THR A 259 -23.91 21.60 -16.24
CA THR A 259 -22.65 21.06 -15.72
C THR A 259 -21.76 22.18 -15.20
N LEU A 260 -20.96 21.89 -14.17
CA LEU A 260 -20.01 22.85 -13.58
C LEU A 260 -18.90 23.26 -14.56
N THR A 261 -18.60 22.43 -15.54
CA THR A 261 -17.60 22.71 -16.57
C THR A 261 -18.11 22.23 -17.95
N GLU A 262 -17.86 23.02 -19.00
CA GLU A 262 -18.23 22.67 -20.39
C GLU A 262 -17.62 21.35 -20.90
N ARG A 263 -16.62 20.81 -20.22
CA ARG A 263 -15.89 19.60 -20.62
C ARG A 263 -16.57 18.27 -20.19
N GLN A 264 -17.60 18.31 -19.37
CA GLN A 264 -18.26 17.08 -18.84
C GLN A 264 -19.77 17.06 -19.07
N GLN A 265 -20.18 17.18 -20.34
CA GLN A 265 -21.62 17.12 -20.69
C GLN A 265 -22.17 15.71 -20.84
N ASN A 266 -21.30 14.70 -20.97
CA ASN A 266 -21.72 13.34 -21.30
C ASN A 266 -21.17 12.31 -20.29
N LEU A 267 -21.97 11.28 -20.02
CA LEU A 267 -21.51 10.11 -19.27
C LEU A 267 -20.39 9.41 -20.04
N LYS A 268 -19.30 9.10 -19.31
CA LYS A 268 -18.22 8.26 -19.83
C LYS A 268 -18.60 6.79 -19.71
N LYS A 269 -17.92 5.92 -20.47
CA LYS A 269 -18.06 4.47 -20.33
C LYS A 269 -17.86 3.99 -18.90
N SER A 270 -16.82 4.50 -18.23
CA SER A 270 -16.48 4.20 -16.84
C SER A 270 -17.61 4.50 -15.87
N ASP A 271 -18.32 5.61 -16.08
CA ASP A 271 -19.41 6.03 -15.18
C ASP A 271 -20.58 5.05 -15.27
N LEU A 272 -20.92 4.62 -16.50
CA LEU A 272 -21.98 3.63 -16.73
C LEU A 272 -21.59 2.26 -16.15
N TYR A 273 -20.34 1.84 -16.33
CA TYR A 273 -19.86 0.56 -15.78
C TYR A 273 -19.93 0.56 -14.25
N ASN A 274 -19.49 1.62 -13.61
CA ASN A 274 -19.56 1.77 -12.16
C ASN A 274 -21.00 1.69 -11.65
N LEU A 275 -21.94 2.36 -12.32
CA LEU A 275 -23.35 2.29 -11.96
C LEU A 275 -23.95 0.88 -12.12
N ILE A 276 -23.60 0.17 -13.19
CA ILE A 276 -24.05 -1.21 -13.41
C ILE A 276 -23.48 -2.15 -12.34
N ILE A 277 -22.19 -2.04 -12.03
CA ILE A 277 -21.52 -2.83 -11.02
C ILE A 277 -22.11 -2.57 -9.64
N GLU A 278 -22.33 -1.30 -9.29
CA GLU A 278 -22.96 -0.93 -8.04
C GLU A 278 -24.39 -1.49 -7.92
N ALA A 279 -25.19 -1.36 -8.98
CA ALA A 279 -26.52 -1.92 -9.02
C ALA A 279 -26.54 -3.44 -8.90
N PHE A 280 -25.58 -4.14 -9.53
CA PHE A 280 -25.44 -5.59 -9.46
C PHE A 280 -25.17 -6.06 -8.02
N PHE A 281 -24.22 -5.42 -7.32
CA PHE A 281 -23.89 -5.75 -5.93
C PHE A 281 -24.89 -5.20 -4.91
N ARG A 282 -25.76 -4.27 -5.31
CA ARG A 282 -26.90 -3.87 -4.49
C ARG A 282 -27.92 -5.00 -4.34
N ILE A 283 -28.08 -5.81 -5.40
CA ILE A 283 -29.03 -6.94 -5.44
C ILE A 283 -28.39 -8.21 -4.91
N ARG A 284 -27.11 -8.45 -5.23
CA ARG A 284 -26.38 -9.67 -4.85
C ARG A 284 -25.36 -9.34 -3.77
N LYS A 285 -25.58 -9.85 -2.58
CA LYS A 285 -24.73 -9.64 -1.41
C LYS A 285 -23.86 -10.85 -1.15
N LEU A 286 -22.66 -10.61 -0.66
CA LEU A 286 -21.75 -11.65 -0.25
C LEU A 286 -22.24 -12.29 1.06
N HIS A 287 -22.41 -13.60 1.07
CA HIS A 287 -22.88 -14.38 2.23
C HIS A 287 -21.87 -15.42 2.62
N LYS A 288 -21.74 -15.66 3.91
CA LYS A 288 -21.00 -16.75 4.51
C LYS A 288 -21.96 -17.86 4.90
N LYS A 289 -21.67 -19.11 4.50
CA LYS A 289 -22.44 -20.27 4.95
C LYS A 289 -22.06 -20.63 6.39
N GLN A 290 -23.03 -20.68 7.28
CA GLN A 290 -22.85 -21.08 8.66
C GLN A 290 -23.89 -22.17 9.00
N GLY A 291 -23.43 -23.42 9.03
CA GLY A 291 -24.32 -24.57 9.07
C GLY A 291 -25.19 -24.65 7.80
N GLU A 292 -26.51 -24.65 7.95
CA GLU A 292 -27.46 -24.63 6.83
C GLU A 292 -27.92 -23.23 6.41
N GLN A 293 -27.53 -22.18 7.17
CA GLN A 293 -27.94 -20.81 6.92
C GLN A 293 -26.87 -20.01 6.18
N TRP A 294 -27.31 -19.03 5.39
CA TRP A 294 -26.48 -18.04 4.74
C TRP A 294 -26.59 -16.72 5.45
N LEU A 295 -25.48 -16.22 6.02
CA LEU A 295 -25.44 -14.93 6.70
C LEU A 295 -24.73 -13.90 5.78
N GLU A 296 -25.36 -12.76 5.61
CA GLU A 296 -24.73 -11.65 4.86
C GLU A 296 -23.49 -11.18 5.62
N ILE A 297 -22.33 -11.10 4.92
CA ILE A 297 -21.06 -10.70 5.54
C ILE A 297 -21.15 -9.30 6.12
N LYS A 298 -21.95 -8.42 5.52
CA LYS A 298 -22.18 -7.07 6.03
C LYS A 298 -22.78 -7.03 7.46
N ALA A 299 -23.51 -8.07 7.84
CA ALA A 299 -24.12 -8.18 9.19
C ALA A 299 -23.16 -8.74 10.26
N LEU A 300 -21.98 -9.25 9.85
CA LEU A 300 -20.96 -9.78 10.76
C LEU A 300 -20.27 -8.64 11.54
N SER A 301 -19.62 -9.00 12.64
CA SER A 301 -18.70 -8.10 13.36
C SER A 301 -17.52 -7.67 12.48
N SER A 302 -16.85 -6.58 12.82
CA SER A 302 -15.73 -6.05 12.02
C SER A 302 -14.61 -7.08 11.82
N GLY A 303 -14.22 -7.79 12.89
CA GLY A 303 -13.20 -8.85 12.81
C GLY A 303 -13.62 -10.03 11.95
N GLU A 304 -14.89 -10.46 12.03
CA GLU A 304 -15.42 -11.53 11.18
C GLU A 304 -15.52 -11.11 9.70
N LYS A 305 -15.85 -9.84 9.41
CA LYS A 305 -15.81 -9.28 8.06
C LYS A 305 -14.39 -9.33 7.51
N GLN A 306 -13.42 -8.84 8.28
CA GLN A 306 -12.02 -8.85 7.88
C GLN A 306 -11.52 -10.28 7.61
N LYS A 307 -11.83 -11.21 8.53
CA LYS A 307 -11.52 -12.64 8.34
C LYS A 307 -12.14 -13.18 7.05
N ALA A 308 -13.42 -12.92 6.81
CA ALA A 308 -14.10 -13.38 5.61
C ALA A 308 -13.46 -12.86 4.32
N ILE A 309 -13.03 -11.59 4.29
CA ILE A 309 -12.34 -11.00 3.13
C ILE A 309 -10.98 -11.66 2.92
N ILE A 310 -10.23 -11.91 3.98
CA ILE A 310 -8.94 -12.61 3.90
C ILE A 310 -9.12 -14.05 3.41
N ASP A 311 -10.12 -14.76 3.92
CA ASP A 311 -10.45 -16.13 3.48
C ASP A 311 -10.83 -16.15 1.98
N ILE A 312 -11.59 -15.15 1.50
CA ILE A 312 -11.95 -14.99 0.09
C ILE A 312 -10.70 -14.71 -0.74
N ALA A 313 -9.87 -13.76 -0.32
CA ALA A 313 -8.62 -13.44 -1.01
C ALA A 313 -7.71 -14.66 -1.12
N PHE A 314 -7.55 -15.41 -0.04
CA PHE A 314 -6.78 -16.65 -0.01
C PHE A 314 -7.31 -17.69 -1.02
N ASN A 315 -8.61 -17.95 -1.00
CA ASN A 315 -9.21 -18.93 -1.90
C ASN A 315 -9.12 -18.50 -3.38
N LEU A 316 -9.38 -17.22 -3.69
CA LEU A 316 -9.30 -16.72 -5.05
C LEU A 316 -7.86 -16.79 -5.59
N LEU A 317 -6.87 -16.39 -4.79
CA LEU A 317 -5.46 -16.45 -5.20
C LEU A 317 -4.95 -17.89 -5.35
N LYS A 318 -5.40 -18.81 -4.50
CA LYS A 318 -5.05 -20.22 -4.60
C LYS A 318 -5.55 -20.86 -5.91
N HIS A 319 -6.74 -20.46 -6.38
CA HIS A 319 -7.33 -21.00 -7.60
C HIS A 319 -6.92 -20.22 -8.86
N ASN A 320 -6.42 -19.00 -8.74
CA ASN A 320 -6.15 -18.11 -9.86
C ASN A 320 -4.68 -17.70 -9.94
N ASN A 321 -3.79 -18.64 -10.31
CA ASN A 321 -2.33 -18.47 -10.36
C ASN A 321 -1.82 -17.30 -11.22
N LYS A 322 -2.67 -16.63 -12.02
CA LYS A 322 -2.27 -15.55 -12.92
C LYS A 322 -2.46 -14.16 -12.31
N SER A 323 -3.40 -13.98 -11.38
CA SER A 323 -3.80 -12.66 -10.87
C SER A 323 -2.90 -12.11 -9.74
N GLY A 324 -2.17 -12.97 -9.02
CA GLY A 324 -1.40 -12.54 -7.85
C GLY A 324 -0.03 -11.89 -8.12
N LYS A 325 0.51 -11.99 -9.35
CA LYS A 325 1.91 -11.62 -9.63
C LYS A 325 2.25 -10.15 -9.41
N ASN A 326 1.27 -9.25 -9.55
CA ASN A 326 1.44 -7.80 -9.42
C ASN A 326 0.56 -7.22 -8.30
N LEU A 327 0.15 -8.04 -7.36
CA LEU A 327 -0.78 -7.69 -6.29
C LEU A 327 -0.04 -7.50 -4.98
N ILE A 328 -0.28 -6.36 -4.33
CA ILE A 328 0.13 -6.07 -2.96
C ILE A 328 -1.13 -6.04 -2.11
N ILE A 329 -1.17 -6.87 -1.07
CA ILE A 329 -2.28 -6.89 -0.10
C ILE A 329 -1.77 -6.31 1.21
N ALA A 330 -2.51 -5.38 1.77
CA ALA A 330 -2.23 -4.76 3.06
C ALA A 330 -3.39 -5.00 4.03
N VAL A 331 -3.08 -5.48 5.22
CA VAL A 331 -4.07 -5.82 6.25
C VAL A 331 -3.74 -5.12 7.55
N ASP A 332 -4.69 -4.37 8.09
CA ASP A 332 -4.52 -3.64 9.34
C ASP A 332 -5.13 -4.41 10.50
N GLU A 333 -4.31 -4.71 11.52
CA GLU A 333 -4.65 -5.46 12.73
C GLU A 333 -5.47 -6.75 12.45
N PRO A 334 -4.92 -7.72 11.68
CA PRO A 334 -5.65 -8.95 11.31
C PRO A 334 -6.08 -9.80 12.51
N GLU A 335 -5.48 -9.59 13.68
CA GLU A 335 -5.86 -10.22 14.94
C GLU A 335 -7.06 -9.57 15.63
N SER A 336 -7.50 -8.40 15.15
CA SER A 336 -8.53 -7.61 15.84
C SER A 336 -9.85 -8.36 15.91
N SER A 337 -10.44 -8.38 17.13
CA SER A 337 -11.73 -9.03 17.41
C SER A 337 -11.80 -10.53 17.11
N LEU A 338 -10.65 -11.19 17.00
CA LEU A 338 -10.57 -12.65 16.86
C LEU A 338 -10.18 -13.32 18.19
N HIS A 339 -10.69 -14.53 18.39
CA HIS A 339 -10.16 -15.39 19.45
C HIS A 339 -8.72 -15.80 19.12
N MET A 340 -7.87 -15.93 20.13
CA MET A 340 -6.44 -16.18 19.93
C MET A 340 -6.13 -17.39 19.04
N SER A 341 -6.89 -18.49 19.18
CA SER A 341 -6.73 -19.66 18.31
C SER A 341 -6.99 -19.34 16.82
N ALA A 342 -7.96 -18.46 16.52
CA ALA A 342 -8.26 -18.06 15.16
C ALA A 342 -7.20 -17.11 14.58
N CYS A 343 -6.42 -16.42 15.43
CA CYS A 343 -5.33 -15.57 14.96
C CYS A 343 -4.22 -16.39 14.26
N PHE A 344 -3.91 -17.60 14.75
CA PHE A 344 -2.92 -18.47 14.12
C PHE A 344 -3.33 -18.87 12.70
N ASP A 345 -4.60 -19.31 12.54
CA ASP A 345 -5.14 -19.67 11.22
C ASP A 345 -5.13 -18.47 10.29
N GLN A 346 -5.45 -17.29 10.82
CA GLN A 346 -5.45 -16.04 10.09
C GLN A 346 -4.06 -15.69 9.57
N PHE A 347 -3.03 -15.73 10.44
CA PHE A 347 -1.66 -15.43 10.02
C PHE A 347 -1.08 -16.51 9.11
N SER A 348 -1.47 -17.77 9.28
CA SER A 348 -1.12 -18.84 8.33
C SER A 348 -1.71 -18.57 6.94
N ALA A 349 -2.98 -18.14 6.86
CA ALA A 349 -3.60 -17.75 5.59
C ALA A 349 -2.90 -16.54 4.96
N LEU A 350 -2.55 -15.53 5.75
CA LEU A 350 -1.78 -14.36 5.28
C LEU A 350 -0.40 -14.76 4.75
N TYR A 351 0.28 -15.69 5.42
CA TYR A 351 1.57 -16.18 4.95
C TYR A 351 1.44 -16.91 3.60
N GLU A 352 0.43 -17.76 3.43
CA GLU A 352 0.17 -18.40 2.14
C GLU A 352 -0.21 -17.40 1.04
N ILE A 353 -0.98 -16.35 1.37
CA ILE A 353 -1.25 -15.23 0.44
C ILE A 353 0.05 -14.56 0.01
N SER A 354 1.01 -14.34 0.92
CA SER A 354 2.29 -13.72 0.58
C SER A 354 3.12 -14.54 -0.41
N ARG A 355 2.92 -15.86 -0.46
CA ARG A 355 3.62 -16.76 -1.40
C ARG A 355 3.03 -16.72 -2.81
N THR A 356 1.79 -16.26 -2.95
CA THR A 356 1.06 -16.21 -4.22
C THR A 356 0.88 -14.79 -4.76
N SER A 357 0.97 -13.78 -3.90
CA SER A 357 0.96 -12.36 -4.26
C SER A 357 2.37 -11.80 -4.47
N MET A 358 2.48 -10.59 -5.01
CA MET A 358 3.75 -9.88 -5.09
C MET A 358 4.29 -9.55 -3.69
N GLN A 359 3.41 -9.13 -2.77
CA GLN A 359 3.76 -8.76 -1.40
C GLN A 359 2.52 -8.74 -0.52
N LEU A 360 2.67 -9.18 0.71
CA LEU A 360 1.72 -8.97 1.79
C LEU A 360 2.32 -8.02 2.81
N LEU A 361 1.60 -6.96 3.14
CA LEU A 361 1.89 -6.04 4.22
C LEU A 361 0.86 -6.24 5.33
N PHE A 362 1.27 -6.19 6.59
CA PHE A 362 0.31 -6.14 7.69
C PHE A 362 0.81 -5.23 8.80
N ALA A 363 -0.12 -4.64 9.54
CA ALA A 363 0.17 -3.90 10.76
C ALA A 363 -0.44 -4.64 11.94
N SER A 364 0.34 -4.89 13.00
CA SER A 364 -0.10 -5.66 14.14
C SER A 364 0.51 -5.14 15.45
N HIS A 365 -0.20 -5.31 16.53
CA HIS A 365 0.36 -5.17 17.88
C HIS A 365 0.57 -6.53 18.56
N TRP A 366 0.18 -7.63 17.89
CA TRP A 366 0.28 -9.00 18.37
C TRP A 366 1.51 -9.70 17.79
N TYR A 367 2.35 -10.26 18.66
CA TYR A 367 3.60 -10.94 18.28
C TYR A 367 3.43 -12.48 18.18
N GLY A 368 2.25 -13.02 18.48
CA GLY A 368 1.99 -14.45 18.45
C GLY A 368 2.05 -15.09 17.06
N PHE A 369 2.17 -14.30 16.00
CA PHE A 369 2.40 -14.82 14.64
C PHE A 369 3.82 -15.37 14.41
N LEU A 370 4.80 -14.96 15.22
CA LEU A 370 6.20 -15.36 15.05
C LEU A 370 6.45 -16.86 14.96
N PRO A 371 5.74 -17.73 15.72
CA PRO A 371 5.93 -19.17 15.62
C PRO A 371 5.45 -19.80 14.32
N VAL A 372 4.49 -19.18 13.63
CA VAL A 372 3.84 -19.76 12.43
C VAL A 372 4.43 -19.22 11.11
N ILE A 373 5.30 -18.22 11.19
CA ILE A 373 5.90 -17.60 10.00
C ILE A 373 7.35 -18.01 9.89
N GLU A 374 7.69 -18.67 8.79
CA GLU A 374 9.04 -19.16 8.54
C GLU A 374 9.95 -18.08 7.96
N LYS A 375 9.43 -17.27 7.02
CA LYS A 375 10.23 -16.36 6.22
C LYS A 375 9.54 -15.02 6.01
N GLY A 376 10.31 -13.95 6.04
CA GLY A 376 9.82 -12.59 5.83
C GLY A 376 10.55 -11.56 6.67
N TYR A 377 10.02 -10.35 6.68
CA TYR A 377 10.56 -9.23 7.46
C TYR A 377 9.51 -8.58 8.34
N VAL A 378 9.96 -8.05 9.47
CA VAL A 378 9.13 -7.27 10.37
C VAL A 378 9.86 -5.99 10.74
N THR A 379 9.20 -4.85 10.59
CA THR A 379 9.68 -3.57 11.06
C THR A 379 9.06 -3.25 12.41
N ILE A 380 9.88 -3.16 13.43
CA ILE A 380 9.47 -2.72 14.77
C ILE A 380 9.48 -1.19 14.78
N ILE A 381 8.33 -0.62 15.08
CA ILE A 381 8.13 0.83 15.15
C ILE A 381 8.03 1.23 16.63
N SER A 382 8.93 2.10 17.06
CA SER A 382 8.87 2.74 18.35
C SER A 382 8.85 4.25 18.20
N LYS A 383 8.24 4.94 19.15
CA LYS A 383 8.13 6.39 19.17
C LYS A 383 8.69 6.93 20.48
N GLN A 384 9.62 7.87 20.38
CA GLN A 384 10.15 8.63 21.50
C GLN A 384 9.82 10.11 21.26
N GLU A 385 8.91 10.66 22.07
CA GLU A 385 8.37 12.02 21.91
C GLU A 385 7.78 12.25 20.50
N THR A 386 8.50 12.95 19.64
CA THR A 386 8.10 13.24 18.24
C THR A 386 8.80 12.38 17.20
N ASP A 387 9.90 11.73 17.59
CA ASP A 387 10.74 10.97 16.66
C ASP A 387 10.33 9.48 16.63
N HIS A 388 10.33 8.93 15.42
CA HIS A 388 10.09 7.51 15.19
C HIS A 388 11.42 6.80 14.93
N ARG A 389 11.52 5.59 15.48
CA ARG A 389 12.60 4.66 15.20
C ARG A 389 12.04 3.42 14.53
N PHE A 390 12.76 2.94 13.54
CA PHE A 390 12.38 1.79 12.72
C PHE A 390 13.52 0.77 12.72
N ASP A 391 13.23 -0.42 13.21
CA ASP A 391 14.17 -1.54 13.24
C ASP A 391 13.62 -2.68 12.39
N LEU A 392 14.33 -3.02 11.30
CA LEU A 392 13.96 -4.10 10.39
C LEU A 392 14.59 -5.41 10.83
N PHE A 393 13.77 -6.45 11.03
CA PHE A 393 14.20 -7.79 11.42
C PHE A 393 13.84 -8.83 10.36
N ASN A 394 14.77 -9.75 10.10
CA ASN A 394 14.52 -10.94 9.30
C ASN A 394 13.89 -12.03 10.18
N LEU A 395 12.75 -12.58 9.78
CA LEU A 395 12.02 -13.58 10.57
C LEU A 395 12.72 -14.94 10.63
N GLU A 396 13.45 -15.35 9.59
CA GLU A 396 14.26 -16.58 9.61
C GLU A 396 15.30 -16.57 10.74
N LYS A 397 15.83 -15.38 11.00
CA LYS A 397 16.89 -15.14 12.00
C LYS A 397 16.44 -14.28 13.15
N TYR A 398 15.13 -14.05 13.32
CA TYR A 398 14.62 -13.05 14.25
C TYR A 398 15.11 -13.25 15.69
N ARG A 399 15.26 -14.48 16.15
CA ARG A 399 15.77 -14.78 17.50
C ARG A 399 17.23 -14.35 17.66
N GLU A 400 18.04 -14.66 16.66
CA GLU A 400 19.46 -14.30 16.66
C GLU A 400 19.62 -12.77 16.50
N GLU A 401 18.91 -12.16 15.59
CA GLU A 401 18.96 -10.71 15.35
C GLU A 401 18.45 -9.90 16.55
N ILE A 402 17.36 -10.32 17.20
CA ILE A 402 16.88 -9.68 18.42
C ILE A 402 17.91 -9.82 19.53
N LYS A 403 18.46 -11.01 19.74
CA LYS A 403 19.51 -11.26 20.73
C LYS A 403 20.74 -10.38 20.51
N GLN A 404 21.23 -10.28 19.28
CA GLN A 404 22.36 -9.43 18.94
C GLN A 404 22.03 -7.95 19.11
N LYS A 405 20.84 -7.49 18.72
CA LYS A 405 20.43 -6.10 18.94
C LYS A 405 20.25 -5.75 20.41
N VAL A 406 19.78 -6.68 21.25
CA VAL A 406 19.73 -6.49 22.71
C VAL A 406 21.13 -6.29 23.27
N ILE A 407 22.09 -7.13 22.88
CA ILE A 407 23.50 -7.02 23.31
C ILE A 407 24.09 -5.68 22.85
N ASN A 408 23.93 -5.33 21.58
CA ASN A 408 24.51 -4.13 20.97
C ASN A 408 23.89 -2.83 21.51
N SER A 409 22.63 -2.86 21.93
CA SER A 409 21.93 -1.70 22.48
C SER A 409 22.30 -1.38 23.93
N LYS A 410 23.10 -2.24 24.60
CA LYS A 410 23.44 -2.12 26.01
C LYS A 410 22.20 -1.91 26.92
N GLY A 411 21.07 -2.55 26.55
CA GLY A 411 19.84 -2.46 27.33
C GLY A 411 18.87 -1.35 26.88
N ASN A 412 19.21 -0.54 25.89
CA ASN A 412 18.36 0.56 25.40
C ASN A 412 17.23 0.13 24.41
N LEU A 413 17.09 -1.17 24.13
CA LEU A 413 15.91 -1.66 23.40
C LEU A 413 14.67 -1.56 24.31
N PRO A 414 13.52 -1.16 23.77
CA PRO A 414 12.30 -1.10 24.55
C PRO A 414 12.02 -2.45 25.23
N PHE A 415 12.02 -2.45 26.55
CA PHE A 415 11.79 -3.63 27.38
C PHE A 415 10.44 -4.30 27.07
N ASP A 416 9.45 -3.49 26.70
CA ASP A 416 8.11 -3.92 26.33
C ASP A 416 8.06 -4.88 25.13
N ILE A 417 8.92 -4.68 24.13
CA ILE A 417 8.99 -5.54 22.96
C ILE A 417 9.49 -6.94 23.37
N ARG A 418 10.46 -6.99 24.26
CA ARG A 418 11.07 -8.23 24.71
C ARG A 418 10.13 -9.06 25.58
N LEU A 419 9.49 -8.45 26.58
CA LEU A 419 8.54 -9.13 27.46
C LEU A 419 7.23 -9.44 26.77
N LYS A 420 6.71 -8.50 25.97
CA LYS A 420 5.44 -8.69 25.27
C LYS A 420 5.54 -9.84 24.28
N SER A 421 6.59 -9.91 23.46
CA SER A 421 6.76 -11.02 22.51
C SER A 421 6.92 -12.38 23.21
N ILE A 422 7.59 -12.46 24.36
CA ILE A 422 7.69 -13.68 25.15
C ILE A 422 6.34 -14.06 25.76
N ASN A 423 5.64 -13.11 26.36
CA ASN A 423 4.32 -13.35 26.94
C ASN A 423 3.29 -13.72 25.89
N ASP A 424 3.25 -13.05 24.74
CA ASP A 424 2.36 -13.38 23.63
C ASP A 424 2.68 -14.76 23.05
N LEU A 425 3.96 -15.13 22.98
CA LEU A 425 4.40 -16.46 22.56
C LEU A 425 3.94 -17.54 23.56
N VAL A 426 4.17 -17.34 24.87
CA VAL A 426 3.76 -18.28 25.91
C VAL A 426 2.23 -18.41 25.95
N GLN A 427 1.51 -17.29 25.94
CA GLN A 427 0.05 -17.31 25.90
C GLN A 427 -0.47 -17.99 24.62
N SER A 428 0.16 -17.75 23.48
CA SER A 428 -0.18 -18.40 22.23
C SER A 428 0.00 -19.91 22.27
N ILE A 429 1.11 -20.37 22.84
CA ILE A 429 1.38 -21.82 23.02
C ILE A 429 0.38 -22.44 23.99
N VAL A 430 0.14 -21.81 25.14
CA VAL A 430 -0.73 -22.34 26.20
C VAL A 430 -2.22 -22.36 25.76
N LEU A 431 -2.66 -21.33 25.02
CA LEU A 431 -4.05 -21.20 24.59
C LEU A 431 -4.34 -21.87 23.25
N ALA A 432 -3.32 -22.20 22.47
CA ALA A 432 -3.48 -22.97 21.25
C ALA A 432 -3.84 -24.41 21.64
N GLN A 433 -5.10 -24.79 21.47
CA GLN A 433 -5.58 -26.17 21.72
C GLN A 433 -4.84 -27.25 20.90
N LEU A 434 -3.91 -26.85 20.06
CA LEU A 434 -3.05 -27.68 19.23
C LEU A 434 -1.90 -28.33 20.01
N VAL A 435 -1.51 -27.79 21.16
CA VAL A 435 -0.42 -28.33 21.97
C VAL A 435 -0.98 -29.34 22.97
N LYS A 436 -0.85 -30.60 22.67
CA LYS A 436 -1.28 -31.68 23.58
C LYS A 436 -0.29 -31.98 24.71
N VAL A 437 0.96 -31.55 24.55
CA VAL A 437 2.04 -31.72 25.56
C VAL A 437 2.98 -30.54 25.51
N LEU A 438 3.12 -29.85 26.63
CA LEU A 438 4.15 -28.83 26.82
C LEU A 438 5.33 -29.53 27.52
N ILE A 439 6.45 -29.67 26.84
CA ILE A 439 7.70 -30.14 27.45
C ILE A 439 8.43 -28.91 27.97
N ILE A 440 8.42 -28.71 29.29
CA ILE A 440 9.21 -27.72 29.96
C ILE A 440 10.51 -28.42 30.37
N GLY A 441 11.61 -28.10 29.67
CA GLY A 441 12.95 -28.53 30.00
C GLY A 441 13.76 -27.38 30.57
#